data_21cabfca36d74c2653168091e3e0d31f
#
_entry.id   21cabfca36d74c2653168091e3e0d31f
#
_cell.length_a   1.000
_cell.length_b   1.000
_cell.length_c   1.000
_cell.angle_alpha   90.00
_cell.angle_beta   90.00
_cell.angle_gamma   90.00
#
_symmetry.space_group_name_H-M   'P 1'
#
loop_
_entity.id
_entity.type
_entity.pdbx_description
1 polymer ?
#
loop_
_entity_poly.entity_id
_entity_poly.type
_entity_poly.pdbx_seq_one_letter_code
_entity_poly.pdbx_strand_id
1 'polypeptide(L)'
;MIAKIGRITLRVFILVLLLLIIIDLVLGRVVNFRMDDSGLKSFFHDRKMEPHIGYYQSRGRQVRYLEVGDQQKATVLFIHGAPSSLSYWKGYLSDSSLLDRASLYAVDRPGYGYSGLGDPLPDIATQASILKLVLDSLHKAHHPIVVVGVSFGAPIASRLAMDYPDLVDGLVLVAPPLGPGLERIFWFTYLVENPLINWLVPPMLKSANREKVHHREELTKMLPLWSRIHVPVIYLQGMEDGLVSPSNAGFAKAHLVNASSLDIRMIPGKGHLIAFNEKDRIAGAIREMLDRCMKKRDGNL
;
A
#
# COMPACT_ATOMS: atom_id res chain seq x y z
N MET A 1 -42.63 36.18 17.69
CA MET A 1 -42.64 34.87 17.02
C MET A 1 -41.31 34.63 16.24
N ILE A 2 -40.87 35.51 15.38
CA ILE A 2 -39.70 35.40 14.53
C ILE A 2 -38.40 35.18 15.34
N ALA A 3 -38.14 35.91 16.43
CA ALA A 3 -36.96 35.75 17.27
C ALA A 3 -36.91 34.40 18.03
N LYS A 4 -38.02 33.77 18.31
CA LYS A 4 -38.12 32.46 18.96
C LYS A 4 -37.80 31.36 17.94
N ILE A 5 -38.27 31.49 16.71
CA ILE A 5 -37.95 30.58 15.57
C ILE A 5 -36.45 30.64 15.28
N GLY A 6 -35.85 31.84 15.16
CA GLY A 6 -34.42 32.00 14.92
C GLY A 6 -33.54 31.36 15.99
N ARG A 7 -33.92 31.44 17.29
CA ARG A 7 -33.19 30.77 18.40
C ARG A 7 -33.29 29.25 18.33
N ILE A 8 -34.46 28.70 17.93
CA ILE A 8 -34.64 27.25 17.77
C ILE A 8 -33.80 26.75 16.60
N THR A 9 -33.83 27.44 15.46
CA THR A 9 -33.05 27.10 14.28
C THR A 9 -31.55 27.11 14.59
N LEU A 10 -31.06 28.14 15.31
CA LEU A 10 -29.65 28.23 15.73
C LEU A 10 -29.25 27.07 16.67
N ARG A 11 -30.12 26.71 17.64
CA ARG A 11 -29.84 25.59 18.54
C ARG A 11 -29.80 24.26 17.81
N VAL A 12 -30.72 24.01 16.88
CA VAL A 12 -30.70 22.81 16.03
C VAL A 12 -29.43 22.77 15.19
N PHE A 13 -29.04 23.89 14.56
CA PHE A 13 -27.80 23.97 13.78
C PHE A 13 -26.56 23.64 14.64
N ILE A 14 -26.46 24.23 15.85
CA ILE A 14 -25.33 23.95 16.76
C ILE A 14 -25.32 22.46 17.18
N LEU A 15 -26.48 21.87 17.47
CA LEU A 15 -26.55 20.45 17.85
C LEU A 15 -26.13 19.54 16.69
N VAL A 16 -26.54 19.84 15.47
CA VAL A 16 -26.14 19.09 14.27
C VAL A 16 -24.64 19.24 14.05
N LEU A 17 -24.09 20.44 14.19
CA LEU A 17 -22.65 20.68 14.04
C LEU A 17 -21.84 19.91 15.10
N LEU A 18 -22.27 19.93 16.36
CA LEU A 18 -21.63 19.17 17.45
C LEU A 18 -21.69 17.66 17.18
N LEU A 19 -22.82 17.15 16.71
CA LEU A 19 -22.97 15.75 16.34
C LEU A 19 -22.00 15.38 15.21
N LEU A 20 -21.88 16.20 14.18
CA LEU A 20 -20.94 15.98 13.08
C LEU A 20 -19.48 15.97 13.56
N ILE A 21 -19.10 16.87 14.48
CA ILE A 21 -17.77 16.91 15.09
C ILE A 21 -17.52 15.63 15.90
N ILE A 22 -18.50 15.18 16.69
CA ILE A 22 -18.39 13.95 17.47
C ILE A 22 -18.22 12.74 16.53
N ILE A 23 -18.99 12.68 15.46
CA ILE A 23 -18.87 11.63 14.44
C ILE A 23 -17.45 11.62 13.83
N ASP A 24 -16.93 12.79 13.45
CA ASP A 24 -15.56 12.91 12.91
C ASP A 24 -14.50 12.44 13.91
N LEU A 25 -14.60 12.86 15.17
CA LEU A 25 -13.69 12.42 16.25
C LEU A 25 -13.73 10.91 16.48
N VAL A 26 -14.93 10.32 16.45
CA VAL A 26 -15.11 8.86 16.62
C VAL A 26 -14.57 8.12 15.39
N LEU A 27 -14.94 8.55 14.18
CA LEU A 27 -14.43 7.96 12.94
C LEU A 27 -12.91 8.09 12.84
N GLY A 28 -12.34 9.23 13.21
CA GLY A 28 -10.89 9.45 13.21
C GLY A 28 -10.14 8.50 14.16
N ARG A 29 -10.78 8.07 15.27
CA ARG A 29 -10.23 7.05 16.17
C ARG A 29 -10.39 5.63 15.64
N VAL A 30 -11.54 5.31 15.06
CA VAL A 30 -11.87 3.97 14.53
C VAL A 30 -11.09 3.69 13.24
N VAL A 31 -10.94 4.70 12.38
CA VAL A 31 -10.23 4.59 11.08
C VAL A 31 -8.74 4.94 11.20
N ASN A 32 -8.20 4.90 12.40
CA ASN A 32 -6.77 5.11 12.62
C ASN A 32 -5.99 3.81 12.42
N PHE A 33 -5.75 3.42 11.17
CA PHE A 33 -5.00 2.22 10.80
C PHE A 33 -3.47 2.44 10.87
N ARG A 34 -2.99 3.14 11.90
CA ARG A 34 -1.56 3.38 12.13
C ARG A 34 -1.16 3.04 13.55
N MET A 35 0.09 2.68 13.73
CA MET A 35 0.72 2.45 15.02
C MET A 35 1.91 3.39 15.15
N ASP A 36 2.06 4.05 16.29
CA ASP A 36 3.20 4.92 16.57
C ASP A 36 4.49 4.12 16.81
N ASP A 37 5.61 4.81 16.96
CA ASP A 37 6.92 4.18 17.13
C ASP A 37 6.98 3.38 18.42
N SER A 38 6.35 3.87 19.50
CA SER A 38 6.32 3.19 20.80
C SER A 38 5.50 1.89 20.72
N GLY A 39 4.36 1.93 20.04
CA GLY A 39 3.50 0.76 19.84
C GLY A 39 4.18 -0.29 18.94
N LEU A 40 4.90 0.14 17.89
CA LEU A 40 5.68 -0.79 17.06
C LEU A 40 6.82 -1.42 17.86
N LYS A 41 7.61 -0.63 18.58
CA LYS A 41 8.70 -1.15 19.44
C LYS A 41 8.17 -2.16 20.44
N SER A 42 7.06 -1.85 21.14
CA SER A 42 6.42 -2.80 22.08
C SER A 42 6.00 -4.09 21.38
N PHE A 43 5.31 -3.98 20.21
CA PHE A 43 4.88 -5.16 19.44
C PHE A 43 6.01 -6.11 19.07
N PHE A 44 7.18 -5.57 18.66
CA PHE A 44 8.34 -6.37 18.28
C PHE A 44 9.13 -6.86 19.48
N HIS A 45 9.27 -6.03 20.53
CA HIS A 45 9.92 -6.41 21.78
C HIS A 45 9.23 -7.62 22.44
N ASP A 46 7.89 -7.67 22.44
CA ASP A 46 7.12 -8.82 22.94
C ASP A 46 7.42 -10.12 22.19
N ARG A 47 8.03 -10.00 20.99
CA ARG A 47 8.48 -11.10 20.11
C ARG A 47 9.98 -11.30 20.12
N LYS A 48 10.70 -10.63 21.03
CA LYS A 48 12.16 -10.65 21.16
C LYS A 48 12.85 -10.19 19.86
N MET A 49 12.29 -9.18 19.21
CA MET A 49 12.80 -8.58 17.97
C MET A 49 13.08 -7.09 18.20
N GLU A 50 14.16 -6.59 17.58
CA GLU A 50 14.53 -5.18 17.64
C GLU A 50 14.29 -4.54 16.26
N PRO A 51 13.20 -3.76 16.09
CA PRO A 51 12.93 -3.09 14.84
C PRO A 51 13.75 -1.80 14.74
N HIS A 52 14.25 -1.50 13.54
CA HIS A 52 14.77 -0.17 13.23
C HIS A 52 13.67 0.68 12.59
N ILE A 53 13.28 1.79 13.24
CA ILE A 53 12.32 2.75 12.69
C ILE A 53 13.10 4.00 12.28
N GLY A 54 13.04 4.33 10.99
CA GLY A 54 13.74 5.47 10.44
C GLY A 54 12.83 6.39 9.65
N TYR A 55 13.37 7.57 9.37
CA TYR A 55 12.71 8.61 8.59
C TYR A 55 13.71 9.16 7.57
N TYR A 56 13.25 9.43 6.35
CA TYR A 56 14.05 10.12 5.35
C TYR A 56 13.23 11.23 4.68
N GLN A 57 13.94 12.17 4.04
CA GLN A 57 13.32 13.26 3.30
C GLN A 57 13.44 12.99 1.80
N SER A 58 12.33 13.13 1.09
CA SER A 58 12.28 13.02 -0.37
C SER A 58 11.23 13.97 -0.94
N ARG A 59 11.62 14.77 -1.93
CA ARG A 59 10.74 15.74 -2.62
C ARG A 59 9.94 16.64 -1.65
N GLY A 60 10.59 17.09 -0.57
CA GLY A 60 9.96 17.94 0.45
C GLY A 60 9.00 17.20 1.39
N ARG A 61 8.94 15.86 1.34
CA ARG A 61 8.11 15.03 2.21
C ARG A 61 8.97 14.15 3.10
N GLN A 62 8.57 14.03 4.37
CA GLN A 62 9.14 13.04 5.27
C GLN A 62 8.45 11.69 5.02
N VAL A 63 9.25 10.63 4.95
CA VAL A 63 8.77 9.25 4.80
C VAL A 63 9.30 8.40 5.94
N ARG A 64 8.41 7.71 6.65
CA ARG A 64 8.73 6.76 7.70
C ARG A 64 8.88 5.37 7.11
N TYR A 65 9.87 4.62 7.59
CA TYR A 65 10.04 3.21 7.30
C TYR A 65 10.31 2.40 8.57
N LEU A 66 10.08 1.12 8.47
CA LEU A 66 10.36 0.12 9.49
C LEU A 66 11.17 -1.01 8.84
N GLU A 67 12.25 -1.39 9.49
CA GLU A 67 13.14 -2.46 9.10
C GLU A 67 13.23 -3.51 10.20
N VAL A 68 13.21 -4.80 9.82
CA VAL A 68 13.41 -5.94 10.72
C VAL A 68 14.26 -6.99 10.00
N GLY A 69 15.27 -7.51 10.66
CA GLY A 69 16.11 -8.60 10.14
C GLY A 69 17.53 -8.21 9.80
N ASP A 70 18.24 -9.10 9.12
CA ASP A 70 19.65 -8.98 8.83
C ASP A 70 19.86 -8.41 7.41
N GLN A 71 20.53 -7.26 7.32
CA GLN A 71 20.82 -6.56 6.06
C GLN A 71 21.77 -7.33 5.11
N GLN A 72 22.39 -8.41 5.56
CA GLN A 72 23.25 -9.29 4.73
C GLN A 72 22.45 -10.31 3.91
N LYS A 73 21.10 -10.29 3.99
CA LYS A 73 20.20 -11.18 3.27
C LYS A 73 19.51 -10.45 2.12
N ALA A 74 18.75 -11.20 1.32
CA ALA A 74 17.81 -10.61 0.37
C ALA A 74 16.86 -9.59 1.07
N THR A 75 16.25 -8.71 0.31
CA THR A 75 15.36 -7.68 0.86
C THR A 75 13.93 -7.87 0.37
N VAL A 76 12.96 -7.68 1.26
CA VAL A 76 11.54 -7.53 0.90
C VAL A 76 11.05 -6.15 1.29
N LEU A 77 10.61 -5.35 0.32
CA LEU A 77 9.96 -4.06 0.55
C LEU A 77 8.45 -4.20 0.45
N PHE A 78 7.74 -3.90 1.52
CA PHE A 78 6.29 -3.92 1.62
C PHE A 78 5.68 -2.53 1.42
N ILE A 79 4.71 -2.42 0.49
CA ILE A 79 3.97 -1.20 0.17
C ILE A 79 2.49 -1.43 0.47
N HIS A 80 1.94 -0.71 1.45
CA HIS A 80 0.56 -0.86 1.90
C HIS A 80 -0.47 -0.27 0.92
N GLY A 81 -1.73 -0.71 1.04
CA GLY A 81 -2.88 -0.18 0.31
C GLY A 81 -3.44 1.13 0.86
N ALA A 82 -4.69 1.45 0.55
CA ALA A 82 -5.41 2.65 0.98
C ALA A 82 -6.83 2.30 1.47
N PRO A 83 -7.26 2.80 2.66
CA PRO A 83 -6.48 3.48 3.69
C PRO A 83 -5.66 2.49 4.53
N SER A 84 -4.41 2.82 4.85
CA SER A 84 -3.54 1.95 5.66
C SER A 84 -2.26 2.66 6.13
N SER A 85 -1.30 1.92 6.69
CA SER A 85 0.04 2.35 7.06
C SER A 85 1.02 1.17 7.04
N LEU A 86 2.30 1.41 7.32
CA LEU A 86 3.29 0.33 7.43
C LEU A 86 2.94 -0.71 8.50
N SER A 87 2.19 -0.32 9.54
CA SER A 87 1.77 -1.25 10.61
C SER A 87 0.84 -2.38 10.12
N TYR A 88 0.26 -2.24 8.92
CA TYR A 88 -0.43 -3.32 8.22
C TYR A 88 0.42 -4.58 8.11
N TRP A 89 1.71 -4.39 7.87
CA TRP A 89 2.65 -5.46 7.58
C TRP A 89 3.32 -6.07 8.82
N LYS A 90 3.02 -5.56 10.04
CA LYS A 90 3.68 -6.02 11.27
C LYS A 90 3.69 -7.54 11.47
N GLY A 91 2.62 -8.23 11.04
CA GLY A 91 2.54 -9.69 11.10
C GLY A 91 3.47 -10.41 10.14
N TYR A 92 3.76 -9.83 8.96
CA TYR A 92 4.75 -10.33 8.02
C TYR A 92 6.17 -9.98 8.47
N LEU A 93 6.38 -8.76 8.95
CA LEU A 93 7.66 -8.29 9.47
C LEU A 93 8.14 -9.06 10.71
N SER A 94 7.23 -9.77 11.39
CA SER A 94 7.55 -10.66 12.52
C SER A 94 7.49 -12.15 12.15
N ASP A 95 7.43 -12.48 10.85
CA ASP A 95 7.37 -13.86 10.38
C ASP A 95 8.78 -14.46 10.26
N SER A 96 9.10 -15.43 11.13
CA SER A 96 10.43 -16.05 11.17
C SER A 96 10.80 -16.70 9.83
N SER A 97 9.83 -17.29 9.14
CA SER A 97 10.08 -17.96 7.85
C SER A 97 10.46 -16.98 6.72
N LEU A 98 10.10 -15.71 6.85
CA LEU A 98 10.56 -14.63 5.97
C LEU A 98 11.90 -14.06 6.45
N LEU A 99 12.06 -13.83 7.76
CA LEU A 99 13.28 -13.30 8.38
C LEU A 99 14.49 -14.24 8.23
N ASP A 100 14.25 -15.52 8.15
CA ASP A 100 15.32 -16.49 7.86
C ASP A 100 15.96 -16.29 6.47
N ARG A 101 15.22 -15.64 5.54
CA ARG A 101 15.60 -15.48 4.12
C ARG A 101 15.89 -14.05 3.71
N ALA A 102 15.29 -13.06 4.37
CA ALA A 102 15.33 -11.67 3.94
C ALA A 102 15.31 -10.70 5.12
N SER A 103 15.86 -9.52 4.89
CA SER A 103 15.58 -8.31 5.63
C SER A 103 14.24 -7.73 5.15
N LEU A 104 13.38 -7.37 6.08
CA LEU A 104 11.99 -6.98 5.78
C LEU A 104 11.80 -5.49 6.05
N TYR A 105 11.36 -4.77 5.04
CA TYR A 105 11.12 -3.32 5.08
C TYR A 105 9.66 -3.01 4.81
N ALA A 106 9.09 -2.09 5.55
CA ALA A 106 7.78 -1.51 5.24
C ALA A 106 7.85 0.02 5.31
N VAL A 107 7.08 0.70 4.47
CA VAL A 107 7.05 2.16 4.41
C VAL A 107 5.64 2.68 4.67
N ASP A 108 5.54 3.82 5.36
CA ASP A 108 4.33 4.64 5.29
C ASP A 108 4.36 5.41 3.98
N ARG A 109 3.41 5.15 3.07
CA ARG A 109 3.30 5.90 1.81
C ARG A 109 3.01 7.38 2.07
N PRO A 110 3.45 8.31 1.21
CA PRO A 110 3.09 9.72 1.32
C PRO A 110 1.58 9.95 1.52
N GLY A 111 1.22 10.74 2.54
CA GLY A 111 -0.17 11.00 2.92
C GLY A 111 -0.77 10.03 3.93
N TYR A 112 -0.01 9.01 4.38
CA TYR A 112 -0.45 7.99 5.31
C TYR A 112 0.49 7.83 6.51
N GLY A 113 0.00 7.13 7.53
CA GLY A 113 0.78 6.79 8.71
C GLY A 113 1.43 8.01 9.37
N TYR A 114 2.76 8.01 9.40
CA TYR A 114 3.58 9.14 9.88
C TYR A 114 4.37 9.80 8.73
N SER A 115 3.94 9.59 7.47
CA SER A 115 4.49 10.21 6.26
C SER A 115 3.54 11.29 5.71
N GLY A 116 3.21 12.31 6.53
CA GLY A 116 2.34 13.42 6.14
C GLY A 116 0.86 13.03 6.08
N LEU A 117 0.33 12.40 7.16
CA LEU A 117 -1.07 11.98 7.23
C LEU A 117 -2.05 13.09 6.83
N GLY A 118 -2.90 12.80 5.84
CA GLY A 118 -3.91 13.74 5.35
C GLY A 118 -3.39 14.74 4.31
N ASP A 119 -2.11 14.65 3.91
CA ASP A 119 -1.52 15.37 2.77
C ASP A 119 -1.37 14.41 1.57
N PRO A 120 -2.45 14.17 0.80
CA PRO A 120 -2.50 13.13 -0.21
C PRO A 120 -1.54 13.39 -1.38
N LEU A 121 -1.00 12.30 -1.93
CA LEU A 121 -0.19 12.31 -3.13
C LEU A 121 -0.73 11.25 -4.11
N PRO A 122 -1.71 11.57 -4.98
CA PRO A 122 -2.32 10.58 -5.86
C PRO A 122 -1.41 10.11 -7.00
N ASP A 123 -0.40 10.89 -7.38
CA ASP A 123 0.52 10.59 -8.48
C ASP A 123 1.40 9.36 -8.16
N ILE A 124 1.14 8.25 -8.85
CA ILE A 124 1.82 6.96 -8.65
C ILE A 124 3.31 7.06 -8.99
N ALA A 125 3.67 7.81 -10.04
CA ALA A 125 5.07 7.97 -10.44
C ALA A 125 5.88 8.70 -9.38
N THR A 126 5.31 9.76 -8.80
CA THR A 126 5.95 10.51 -7.72
C THR A 126 6.07 9.66 -6.46
N GLN A 127 5.04 8.88 -6.08
CA GLN A 127 5.15 7.94 -4.97
C GLN A 127 6.28 6.92 -5.21
N ALA A 128 6.35 6.30 -6.39
CA ALA A 128 7.42 5.38 -6.75
C ALA A 128 8.81 6.06 -6.65
N SER A 129 8.96 7.28 -7.16
CA SER A 129 10.23 8.02 -7.08
C SER A 129 10.65 8.38 -5.65
N ILE A 130 9.70 8.61 -4.75
CA ILE A 130 9.95 8.84 -3.33
C ILE A 130 10.43 7.55 -2.66
N LEU A 131 9.79 6.43 -2.94
CA LEU A 131 10.13 5.12 -2.37
C LEU A 131 11.44 4.54 -2.96
N LYS A 132 11.86 4.98 -4.15
CA LYS A 132 13.15 4.63 -4.74
C LYS A 132 14.32 4.84 -3.78
N LEU A 133 14.31 5.90 -2.96
CA LEU A 133 15.41 6.18 -2.03
C LEU A 133 15.66 5.05 -1.02
N VAL A 134 14.61 4.33 -0.61
CA VAL A 134 14.76 3.11 0.20
C VAL A 134 15.49 2.05 -0.62
N LEU A 135 15.04 1.81 -1.86
CA LEU A 135 15.69 0.81 -2.74
C LEU A 135 17.15 1.16 -3.03
N ASP A 136 17.49 2.43 -3.27
CA ASP A 136 18.87 2.87 -3.49
C ASP A 136 19.79 2.55 -2.29
N SER A 137 19.25 2.71 -1.07
CA SER A 137 20.03 2.38 0.14
C SER A 137 20.26 0.87 0.30
N LEU A 138 19.30 0.07 -0.12
CA LEU A 138 19.29 -1.39 -0.01
C LEU A 138 20.08 -2.06 -1.14
N HIS A 139 20.04 -1.49 -2.35
CA HIS A 139 20.74 -2.04 -3.52
C HIS A 139 22.27 -2.12 -3.35
N LYS A 140 22.86 -1.29 -2.48
CA LYS A 140 24.31 -1.28 -2.19
C LYS A 140 24.82 -2.62 -1.65
N ALA A 141 23.96 -3.43 -1.05
CA ALA A 141 24.34 -4.75 -0.53
C ALA A 141 24.44 -5.85 -1.61
N HIS A 142 24.08 -5.56 -2.88
CA HIS A 142 24.05 -6.51 -3.99
C HIS A 142 23.19 -7.77 -3.74
N HIS A 143 22.20 -7.70 -2.85
CA HIS A 143 21.24 -8.78 -2.60
C HIS A 143 19.95 -8.56 -3.40
N PRO A 144 19.20 -9.65 -3.73
CA PRO A 144 17.92 -9.50 -4.44
C PRO A 144 16.91 -8.66 -3.66
N ILE A 145 16.17 -7.82 -4.37
CA ILE A 145 15.10 -7.00 -3.82
C ILE A 145 13.75 -7.43 -4.41
N VAL A 146 12.87 -7.93 -3.56
CA VAL A 146 11.48 -8.26 -3.88
C VAL A 146 10.56 -7.16 -3.36
N VAL A 147 9.71 -6.62 -4.23
CA VAL A 147 8.73 -5.60 -3.83
C VAL A 147 7.34 -6.23 -3.74
N VAL A 148 6.71 -6.07 -2.60
CA VAL A 148 5.36 -6.58 -2.30
C VAL A 148 4.40 -5.40 -2.20
N GLY A 149 3.40 -5.35 -3.08
CA GLY A 149 2.36 -4.33 -3.06
C GLY A 149 0.98 -4.92 -2.84
N VAL A 150 0.21 -4.36 -1.89
CA VAL A 150 -1.19 -4.74 -1.69
C VAL A 150 -2.13 -3.62 -2.14
N SER A 151 -3.23 -3.98 -2.84
CA SER A 151 -4.25 -3.02 -3.26
C SER A 151 -3.59 -1.83 -3.96
N PHE A 152 -3.85 -0.58 -3.58
CA PHE A 152 -3.21 0.62 -4.15
C PHE A 152 -1.67 0.61 -4.09
N GLY A 153 -1.05 -0.15 -3.18
CA GLY A 153 0.40 -0.34 -3.15
C GLY A 153 0.95 -1.15 -4.33
N ALA A 154 0.12 -1.96 -4.98
CA ALA A 154 0.54 -2.81 -6.09
C ALA A 154 0.88 -2.03 -7.38
N PRO A 155 0.08 -1.07 -7.86
CA PRO A 155 0.50 -0.22 -8.98
C PRO A 155 1.75 0.61 -8.66
N ILE A 156 1.98 1.01 -7.40
CA ILE A 156 3.23 1.69 -7.01
C ILE A 156 4.43 0.72 -7.08
N ALA A 157 4.27 -0.51 -6.59
CA ALA A 157 5.28 -1.56 -6.73
C ALA A 157 5.60 -1.86 -8.20
N SER A 158 4.57 -1.95 -9.04
CA SER A 158 4.73 -2.12 -10.49
C SER A 158 5.46 -0.93 -11.12
N ARG A 159 5.13 0.30 -10.71
CA ARG A 159 5.78 1.52 -11.20
C ARG A 159 7.25 1.60 -10.80
N LEU A 160 7.63 1.12 -9.63
CA LEU A 160 9.03 0.99 -9.25
C LEU A 160 9.79 0.07 -10.21
N ALA A 161 9.22 -1.09 -10.56
CA ALA A 161 9.86 -2.01 -11.51
C ALA A 161 9.89 -1.46 -12.95
N MET A 162 8.92 -0.61 -13.34
CA MET A 162 8.90 0.05 -14.65
C MET A 162 9.97 1.13 -14.79
N ASP A 163 10.12 1.97 -13.75
CA ASP A 163 10.98 3.16 -13.79
C ASP A 163 12.41 2.85 -13.32
N TYR A 164 12.59 1.81 -12.48
CA TYR A 164 13.87 1.45 -11.87
C TYR A 164 14.11 -0.07 -11.96
N PRO A 165 14.19 -0.63 -13.17
CA PRO A 165 14.28 -2.09 -13.39
C PRO A 165 15.52 -2.73 -12.74
N ASP A 166 16.60 -1.97 -12.56
CA ASP A 166 17.83 -2.47 -11.93
C ASP A 166 17.72 -2.56 -10.39
N LEU A 167 16.69 -1.98 -9.79
CA LEU A 167 16.49 -1.96 -8.34
C LEU A 167 15.46 -2.99 -7.86
N VAL A 168 14.75 -3.66 -8.77
CA VAL A 168 13.69 -4.62 -8.41
C VAL A 168 13.96 -5.95 -9.10
N ASP A 169 14.11 -7.02 -8.33
CA ASP A 169 14.37 -8.37 -8.85
C ASP A 169 13.09 -9.22 -8.98
N GLY A 170 12.03 -8.89 -8.24
CA GLY A 170 10.76 -9.61 -8.30
C GLY A 170 9.58 -8.83 -7.71
N LEU A 171 8.37 -9.15 -8.17
CA LEU A 171 7.13 -8.52 -7.72
C LEU A 171 6.16 -9.55 -7.14
N VAL A 172 5.57 -9.22 -5.98
CA VAL A 172 4.40 -9.92 -5.43
C VAL A 172 3.25 -8.93 -5.30
N LEU A 173 2.23 -9.07 -6.14
CA LEU A 173 1.09 -8.16 -6.25
C LEU A 173 -0.15 -8.81 -5.63
N VAL A 174 -0.68 -8.22 -4.56
CA VAL A 174 -1.77 -8.77 -3.76
C VAL A 174 -3.03 -7.92 -3.92
N ALA A 175 -4.10 -8.51 -4.44
CA ALA A 175 -5.37 -7.84 -4.74
C ALA A 175 -5.17 -6.53 -5.55
N PRO A 176 -4.41 -6.54 -6.66
CA PRO A 176 -3.89 -5.35 -7.30
C PRO A 176 -4.88 -4.72 -8.30
N PRO A 177 -5.22 -3.43 -8.17
CA PRO A 177 -5.98 -2.68 -9.16
C PRO A 177 -5.03 -2.15 -10.24
N LEU A 178 -4.86 -2.84 -11.36
CA LEU A 178 -3.88 -2.51 -12.39
C LEU A 178 -4.49 -1.89 -13.66
N GLY A 179 -5.71 -2.29 -14.01
CA GLY A 179 -6.35 -1.87 -15.25
C GLY A 179 -7.18 -0.62 -15.09
N PRO A 180 -6.93 0.45 -15.88
CA PRO A 180 -7.76 1.65 -15.84
C PRO A 180 -9.20 1.34 -16.26
N GLY A 181 -10.18 1.85 -15.49
CA GLY A 181 -11.59 1.61 -15.71
C GLY A 181 -12.15 0.35 -15.06
N LEU A 182 -11.30 -0.45 -14.38
CA LEU A 182 -11.73 -1.60 -13.57
C LEU A 182 -11.96 -1.22 -12.10
N GLU A 183 -11.84 0.05 -11.75
CA GLU A 183 -12.06 0.56 -10.41
C GLU A 183 -13.55 0.67 -10.10
N ARG A 184 -13.93 0.29 -8.88
CA ARG A 184 -15.24 0.61 -8.36
C ARG A 184 -15.23 1.99 -7.72
N ILE A 185 -15.93 2.96 -8.32
CA ILE A 185 -16.12 4.29 -7.74
C ILE A 185 -17.48 4.32 -7.09
N PHE A 186 -17.52 4.70 -5.81
CA PHE A 186 -18.75 4.86 -5.06
C PHE A 186 -19.29 6.29 -5.22
N TRP A 187 -20.61 6.46 -5.22
CA TRP A 187 -21.25 7.77 -5.37
C TRP A 187 -20.80 8.81 -4.34
N PHE A 188 -20.50 8.39 -3.11
CA PHE A 188 -20.02 9.27 -2.05
C PHE A 188 -18.56 9.74 -2.24
N THR A 189 -17.77 9.10 -3.11
CA THR A 189 -16.39 9.48 -3.41
C THR A 189 -16.28 10.96 -3.82
N TYR A 190 -17.19 11.42 -4.67
CA TYR A 190 -17.22 12.82 -5.11
C TYR A 190 -17.73 13.78 -4.04
N LEU A 191 -18.57 13.33 -3.12
CA LEU A 191 -19.02 14.15 -1.99
C LEU A 191 -17.88 14.48 -1.04
N VAL A 192 -16.94 13.55 -0.83
CA VAL A 192 -15.75 13.75 0.01
C VAL A 192 -14.82 14.84 -0.55
N GLU A 193 -14.80 15.05 -1.86
CA GLU A 193 -14.01 16.12 -2.49
C GLU A 193 -14.64 17.51 -2.30
N ASN A 194 -15.90 17.60 -1.88
CA ASN A 194 -16.56 18.89 -1.65
C ASN A 194 -15.96 19.59 -0.42
N PRO A 195 -15.46 20.85 -0.54
CA PRO A 195 -14.86 21.60 0.57
C PRO A 195 -15.74 21.74 1.81
N LEU A 196 -17.08 21.77 1.63
CA LEU A 196 -18.06 21.87 2.72
C LEU A 196 -18.19 20.56 3.52
N ILE A 197 -17.71 19.44 3.00
CA ILE A 197 -17.81 18.10 3.61
C ILE A 197 -16.43 17.58 3.99
N ASN A 198 -15.42 17.91 3.19
CA ASN A 198 -14.05 17.37 3.32
C ASN A 198 -13.46 17.55 4.73
N TRP A 199 -13.76 18.65 5.43
CA TRP A 199 -13.27 18.88 6.79
C TRP A 199 -13.81 17.90 7.83
N LEU A 200 -14.95 17.24 7.55
CA LEU A 200 -15.55 16.18 8.39
C LEU A 200 -14.96 14.78 8.11
N VAL A 201 -14.09 14.65 7.12
CA VAL A 201 -13.54 13.35 6.74
C VAL A 201 -12.20 13.11 7.43
N PRO A 202 -12.00 11.98 8.12
CA PRO A 202 -10.74 11.65 8.75
C PRO A 202 -9.56 11.74 7.77
N PRO A 203 -8.39 12.25 8.20
CA PRO A 203 -7.25 12.52 7.31
C PRO A 203 -6.83 11.34 6.44
N MET A 204 -6.84 10.12 6.99
CA MET A 204 -6.48 8.91 6.25
C MET A 204 -7.48 8.58 5.13
N LEU A 205 -8.76 8.82 5.38
CA LEU A 205 -9.82 8.64 4.37
C LEU A 205 -9.75 9.73 3.29
N LYS A 206 -9.34 10.96 3.62
CA LYS A 206 -9.09 12.01 2.61
C LYS A 206 -8.02 11.56 1.63
N SER A 207 -6.89 11.04 2.14
CA SER A 207 -5.80 10.55 1.29
C SER A 207 -6.29 9.40 0.40
N ALA A 208 -7.01 8.43 0.97
CA ALA A 208 -7.55 7.30 0.20
C ALA A 208 -8.57 7.74 -0.86
N ASN A 209 -9.44 8.69 -0.53
CA ASN A 209 -10.43 9.22 -1.48
C ASN A 209 -9.76 9.98 -2.62
N ARG A 210 -8.76 10.81 -2.32
CA ARG A 210 -8.00 11.57 -3.31
C ARG A 210 -7.27 10.64 -4.28
N GLU A 211 -6.62 9.59 -3.79
CA GLU A 211 -6.04 8.53 -4.61
C GLU A 211 -7.10 7.84 -5.48
N LYS A 212 -8.26 7.51 -4.90
CA LYS A 212 -9.37 6.85 -5.61
C LYS A 212 -9.89 7.67 -6.77
N VAL A 213 -10.07 8.98 -6.59
CA VAL A 213 -10.56 9.89 -7.65
C VAL A 213 -9.59 9.95 -8.84
N HIS A 214 -8.29 9.96 -8.58
CA HIS A 214 -7.25 10.08 -9.62
C HIS A 214 -6.78 8.73 -10.16
N HIS A 215 -7.20 7.61 -9.56
CA HIS A 215 -6.64 6.29 -9.82
C HIS A 215 -6.71 5.89 -11.30
N ARG A 216 -7.86 6.10 -11.94
CA ARG A 216 -8.05 5.79 -13.37
C ARG A 216 -7.07 6.56 -14.27
N GLU A 217 -6.87 7.84 -14.00
CA GLU A 217 -5.94 8.69 -14.74
C GLU A 217 -4.50 8.19 -14.54
N GLU A 218 -4.11 7.91 -13.31
CA GLU A 218 -2.76 7.43 -12.98
C GLU A 218 -2.47 6.07 -13.62
N LEU A 219 -3.42 5.13 -13.59
CA LEU A 219 -3.29 3.84 -14.27
C LEU A 219 -3.22 4.00 -15.81
N THR A 220 -3.95 4.98 -16.37
CA THR A 220 -3.88 5.28 -17.81
C THR A 220 -2.48 5.76 -18.22
N LYS A 221 -1.82 6.58 -17.39
CA LYS A 221 -0.41 7.00 -17.60
C LYS A 221 0.56 5.81 -17.58
N MET A 222 0.20 4.72 -16.90
CA MET A 222 1.03 3.51 -16.82
C MET A 222 0.87 2.58 -18.03
N LEU A 223 -0.19 2.72 -18.84
CA LEU A 223 -0.47 1.79 -19.97
C LEU A 223 0.75 1.54 -20.89
N PRO A 224 1.51 2.55 -21.35
CA PRO A 224 2.65 2.32 -22.24
C PRO A 224 3.88 1.73 -21.53
N LEU A 225 3.85 1.56 -20.22
CA LEU A 225 5.01 1.20 -19.40
C LEU A 225 5.03 -0.28 -18.97
N TRP A 226 3.91 -1.00 -19.06
CA TRP A 226 3.79 -2.37 -18.56
C TRP A 226 4.81 -3.33 -19.20
N SER A 227 5.15 -3.13 -20.48
CA SER A 227 6.18 -3.91 -21.18
C SER A 227 7.61 -3.71 -20.68
N ARG A 228 7.85 -2.73 -19.78
CA ARG A 228 9.15 -2.52 -19.14
C ARG A 228 9.39 -3.44 -17.94
N ILE A 229 8.38 -4.18 -17.48
CA ILE A 229 8.54 -5.13 -16.40
C ILE A 229 9.12 -6.43 -16.96
N HIS A 230 10.37 -6.73 -16.63
CA HIS A 230 11.10 -7.92 -17.05
C HIS A 230 11.35 -8.93 -15.91
N VAL A 231 11.03 -8.54 -14.68
CA VAL A 231 11.21 -9.38 -13.49
C VAL A 231 10.08 -10.40 -13.35
N PRO A 232 10.27 -11.50 -12.60
CA PRO A 232 9.18 -12.41 -12.28
C PRO A 232 8.08 -11.72 -11.45
N VAL A 233 6.84 -12.08 -11.73
CA VAL A 233 5.65 -11.53 -11.05
C VAL A 233 4.79 -12.67 -10.51
N ILE A 234 4.46 -12.63 -9.22
CA ILE A 234 3.38 -13.41 -8.62
C ILE A 234 2.21 -12.48 -8.33
N TYR A 235 1.06 -12.78 -8.90
CA TYR A 235 -0.19 -12.05 -8.78
C TYR A 235 -1.18 -12.88 -7.95
N LEU A 236 -1.72 -12.33 -6.86
CA LEU A 236 -2.70 -13.01 -6.01
C LEU A 236 -3.98 -12.18 -5.90
N GLN A 237 -5.14 -12.82 -6.15
CA GLN A 237 -6.44 -12.15 -6.15
C GLN A 237 -7.52 -13.05 -5.56
N GLY A 238 -8.34 -12.50 -4.66
CA GLY A 238 -9.58 -13.16 -4.24
C GLY A 238 -10.62 -13.13 -5.37
N MET A 239 -11.27 -14.25 -5.64
CA MET A 239 -12.29 -14.31 -6.70
C MET A 239 -13.59 -13.57 -6.35
N GLU A 240 -13.85 -13.36 -5.04
CA GLU A 240 -15.00 -12.63 -4.52
C GLU A 240 -14.64 -11.20 -4.06
N ASP A 241 -13.55 -10.64 -4.62
CA ASP A 241 -13.12 -9.29 -4.28
C ASP A 241 -14.14 -8.26 -4.76
N GLY A 242 -14.84 -7.65 -3.77
CA GLY A 242 -15.83 -6.62 -3.99
C GLY A 242 -15.28 -5.20 -4.17
N LEU A 243 -13.99 -4.97 -3.87
CA LEU A 243 -13.35 -3.66 -3.94
C LEU A 243 -12.47 -3.49 -5.18
N VAL A 244 -11.74 -4.52 -5.54
CA VAL A 244 -10.89 -4.58 -6.74
C VAL A 244 -11.38 -5.71 -7.63
N SER A 245 -11.77 -5.38 -8.85
CA SER A 245 -12.32 -6.36 -9.78
C SER A 245 -11.33 -7.49 -10.07
N PRO A 246 -11.74 -8.77 -9.95
CA PRO A 246 -10.93 -9.92 -10.39
C PRO A 246 -10.52 -9.88 -11.87
N SER A 247 -11.20 -9.07 -12.70
CA SER A 247 -10.82 -8.82 -14.10
C SER A 247 -9.42 -8.21 -14.26
N ASN A 248 -8.83 -7.66 -13.18
CA ASN A 248 -7.44 -7.20 -13.19
C ASN A 248 -6.45 -8.34 -13.48
N ALA A 249 -6.79 -9.60 -13.21
CA ALA A 249 -5.99 -10.76 -13.61
C ALA A 249 -5.87 -10.88 -15.14
N GLY A 250 -6.97 -10.64 -15.87
CA GLY A 250 -6.97 -10.58 -17.34
C GLY A 250 -6.13 -9.42 -17.87
N PHE A 251 -6.23 -8.25 -17.22
CA PHE A 251 -5.37 -7.10 -17.55
C PHE A 251 -3.88 -7.43 -17.35
N ALA A 252 -3.52 -8.01 -16.19
CA ALA A 252 -2.14 -8.41 -15.91
C ALA A 252 -1.60 -9.38 -16.96
N LYS A 253 -2.39 -10.40 -17.36
CA LYS A 253 -2.03 -11.36 -18.41
C LYS A 253 -1.79 -10.69 -19.77
N ALA A 254 -2.58 -9.68 -20.11
CA ALA A 254 -2.49 -8.98 -21.39
C ALA A 254 -1.32 -7.98 -21.47
N HIS A 255 -0.87 -7.44 -20.34
CA HIS A 255 0.08 -6.32 -20.32
C HIS A 255 1.47 -6.66 -19.77
N LEU A 256 1.61 -7.67 -18.90
CA LEU A 256 2.89 -8.13 -18.35
C LEU A 256 3.60 -9.10 -19.31
N VAL A 257 3.63 -8.75 -20.59
CA VAL A 257 4.10 -9.63 -21.69
C VAL A 257 5.60 -9.91 -21.67
N ASN A 258 6.39 -9.02 -21.07
CA ASN A 258 7.85 -9.15 -20.98
C ASN A 258 8.32 -9.62 -19.59
N ALA A 259 7.40 -9.85 -18.65
CA ALA A 259 7.77 -10.43 -17.35
C ALA A 259 8.45 -11.79 -17.57
N SER A 260 9.60 -12.03 -16.90
CA SER A 260 10.33 -13.30 -17.07
C SER A 260 9.52 -14.52 -16.65
N SER A 261 8.57 -14.34 -15.74
CA SER A 261 7.47 -15.26 -15.47
C SER A 261 6.27 -14.51 -14.87
N LEU A 262 5.05 -14.94 -15.17
CA LEU A 262 3.82 -14.42 -14.60
C LEU A 262 3.01 -15.56 -14.03
N ASP A 263 2.84 -15.57 -12.71
CA ASP A 263 2.10 -16.58 -11.96
C ASP A 263 0.85 -15.94 -11.35
N ILE A 264 -0.32 -16.22 -11.91
CA ILE A 264 -1.61 -15.67 -11.48
C ILE A 264 -2.34 -16.69 -10.62
N ARG A 265 -2.56 -16.35 -9.35
CA ARG A 265 -3.21 -17.18 -8.32
C ARG A 265 -4.54 -16.58 -7.93
N MET A 266 -5.62 -17.10 -8.51
CA MET A 266 -6.98 -16.74 -8.14
C MET A 266 -7.43 -17.61 -6.96
N ILE A 267 -7.92 -16.98 -5.88
CA ILE A 267 -8.25 -17.65 -4.62
C ILE A 267 -9.77 -17.71 -4.46
N PRO A 268 -10.40 -18.89 -4.65
CA PRO A 268 -11.84 -19.05 -4.53
C PRO A 268 -12.34 -18.77 -3.11
N GLY A 269 -13.55 -18.21 -2.99
CA GLY A 269 -14.19 -17.91 -1.72
C GLY A 269 -13.55 -16.79 -0.91
N LYS A 270 -12.62 -16.02 -1.51
CA LYS A 270 -11.91 -14.94 -0.82
C LYS A 270 -12.18 -13.58 -1.46
N GLY A 271 -12.34 -12.58 -0.59
CA GLY A 271 -12.54 -11.17 -0.96
C GLY A 271 -11.22 -10.38 -1.00
N HIS A 272 -11.33 -9.07 -0.80
CA HIS A 272 -10.19 -8.12 -0.90
C HIS A 272 -9.10 -8.33 0.17
N LEU A 273 -9.48 -8.78 1.36
CA LEU A 273 -8.59 -8.83 2.52
C LEU A 273 -7.71 -10.09 2.58
N ILE A 274 -7.31 -10.64 1.42
CA ILE A 274 -6.50 -11.86 1.35
C ILE A 274 -5.15 -11.72 2.06
N ALA A 275 -4.57 -10.54 2.11
CA ALA A 275 -3.32 -10.33 2.85
C ALA A 275 -3.47 -10.49 4.38
N PHE A 276 -4.69 -10.39 4.93
CA PHE A 276 -4.99 -10.71 6.32
C PHE A 276 -5.43 -12.18 6.48
N ASN A 277 -6.38 -12.60 5.64
CA ASN A 277 -7.08 -13.85 5.83
C ASN A 277 -6.32 -15.07 5.27
N GLU A 278 -5.33 -14.81 4.39
CA GLU A 278 -4.51 -15.82 3.71
C GLU A 278 -3.00 -15.53 3.92
N LYS A 279 -2.62 -15.07 5.13
CA LYS A 279 -1.24 -14.65 5.44
C LYS A 279 -0.21 -15.71 5.04
N ASP A 280 -0.43 -16.97 5.37
CA ASP A 280 0.53 -18.05 5.10
C ASP A 280 0.71 -18.29 3.60
N ARG A 281 -0.36 -18.15 2.81
CA ARG A 281 -0.33 -18.23 1.35
C ARG A 281 0.47 -17.08 0.74
N ILE A 282 0.27 -15.86 1.23
CA ILE A 282 1.03 -14.68 0.77
C ILE A 282 2.51 -14.80 1.20
N ALA A 283 2.78 -15.17 2.44
CA ALA A 283 4.16 -15.41 2.91
C ALA A 283 4.83 -16.53 2.10
N GLY A 284 4.09 -17.59 1.74
CA GLY A 284 4.56 -18.63 0.83
C GLY A 284 4.95 -18.10 -0.55
N ALA A 285 4.12 -17.22 -1.14
CA ALA A 285 4.43 -16.59 -2.42
C ALA A 285 5.66 -15.68 -2.35
N ILE A 286 5.85 -14.97 -1.23
CA ILE A 286 7.05 -14.14 -1.01
C ILE A 286 8.30 -15.02 -0.92
N ARG A 287 8.26 -16.12 -0.15
CA ARG A 287 9.40 -17.06 -0.07
C ARG A 287 9.75 -17.65 -1.43
N GLU A 288 8.75 -18.06 -2.19
CA GLU A 288 8.94 -18.57 -3.54
C GLU A 288 9.56 -17.53 -4.47
N MET A 289 9.12 -16.26 -4.39
CA MET A 289 9.71 -15.17 -5.16
C MET A 289 11.19 -14.95 -4.78
N LEU A 290 11.51 -14.97 -3.49
CA LEU A 290 12.89 -14.88 -3.02
C LEU A 290 13.75 -16.03 -3.59
N ASP A 291 13.23 -17.26 -3.58
CA ASP A 291 13.94 -18.43 -4.14
C ASP A 291 14.19 -18.28 -5.65
N ARG A 292 13.21 -17.76 -6.41
CA ARG A 292 13.35 -17.47 -7.85
C ARG A 292 14.43 -16.41 -8.11
N CYS A 293 14.44 -15.33 -7.33
CA CYS A 293 15.42 -14.24 -7.50
C CYS A 293 16.85 -14.69 -7.12
N MET A 294 17.03 -15.48 -6.07
CA MET A 294 18.34 -16.02 -5.68
C MET A 294 18.90 -16.96 -6.73
N LYS A 295 18.12 -17.93 -7.23
CA LYS A 295 18.56 -18.87 -8.28
C LYS A 295 19.01 -18.17 -9.55
N LYS A 296 18.30 -17.11 -9.98
CA LYS A 296 18.66 -16.30 -11.15
C LYS A 296 20.04 -15.65 -10.98
N ARG A 297 20.37 -15.18 -9.77
CA ARG A 297 21.69 -14.56 -9.47
C ARG A 297 22.83 -15.57 -9.45
N ASP A 298 22.56 -16.77 -8.94
CA ASP A 298 23.57 -17.85 -8.88
C ASP A 298 23.83 -18.50 -10.26
N GLY A 299 23.23 -18.00 -11.33
CA GLY A 299 23.42 -18.50 -12.69
C GLY A 299 22.74 -19.84 -12.98
N ASN A 300 21.78 -20.27 -12.13
CA ASN A 300 21.09 -21.56 -12.21
C ASN A 300 19.72 -21.48 -12.93
N LEU A 301 19.45 -20.40 -13.69
CA LEU A 301 18.25 -20.23 -14.54
C LEU A 301 18.63 -19.62 -15.89
#